data_f24336e9eb4e93b8399b8c7ffdf40863
#
_entry.id   f24336e9eb4e93b8399b8c7ffdf40863
#
_cell.length_a   1.000
_cell.length_b   1.000
_cell.length_c   1.000
_cell.angle_alpha   90.00
_cell.angle_beta   90.00
_cell.angle_gamma   90.00
#
_symmetry.space_group_name_H-M   'P 1'
#
loop_
_entity.id
_entity.type
_entity.pdbx_description
1 polymer ?
#
loop_
_entity_poly.entity_id
_entity_poly.type
_entity_poly.pdbx_seq_one_letter_code
_entity_poly.pdbx_strand_id
1 'polypeptide(L)' 'MIRFVLHRMAANRDITKIKDVAAKAGLSALAVSGIWNNASLRVDLKTLNALCNALNCTPGDLFEYEPDPPKGKKKS' A
#
# COMPACT_ATOMS: atom_id res chain seq x y z
N MET A 1 1.77 11.09 9.37
CA MET A 1 0.72 10.42 8.61
C MET A 1 1.30 9.24 7.86
N ILE A 2 0.62 8.12 7.90
CA ILE A 2 1.06 6.90 7.21
C ILE A 2 0.19 6.72 5.98
N ARG A 3 0.82 6.40 4.86
CA ARG A 3 0.08 6.13 3.63
C ARG A 3 0.73 4.98 2.88
N PHE A 4 -0.04 4.37 2.01
CA PHE A 4 0.46 3.31 1.16
C PHE A 4 1.21 3.90 -0.03
N VAL A 5 2.31 3.24 -0.39
CA VAL A 5 3.04 3.58 -1.61
C VAL A 5 3.11 2.34 -2.51
N LEU A 6 2.01 1.60 -2.54
CA LEU A 6 1.94 0.36 -3.32
C LEU A 6 2.26 0.59 -4.79
N HIS A 7 1.74 1.66 -5.37
CA HIS A 7 1.98 1.96 -6.76
C HIS A 7 3.46 2.17 -7.06
N ARG A 8 4.18 2.75 -6.11
CA ARG A 8 5.62 2.97 -6.26
C ARG A 8 6.37 1.64 -6.23
N MET A 9 6.00 0.78 -5.30
CA MET A 9 6.64 -0.52 -5.19
C MET A 9 6.32 -1.39 -6.40
N ALA A 10 5.08 -1.33 -6.88
CA ALA A 10 4.70 -2.07 -8.08
C ALA A 10 5.48 -1.58 -9.30
N ALA A 11 5.66 -0.28 -9.42
CA ALA A 11 6.42 0.29 -10.53
C ALA A 11 7.88 -0.19 -10.50
N ASN A 12 8.45 -0.35 -9.30
CA ASN A 12 9.80 -0.89 -9.15
C ASN A 12 9.89 -2.34 -9.64
N ARG A 13 8.77 -3.02 -9.77
CA ARG A 13 8.70 -4.38 -10.27
C ARG A 13 8.09 -4.43 -11.68
N ASP A 14 8.07 -3.29 -12.36
CA ASP A 14 7.53 -3.16 -13.71
C ASP A 14 6.05 -3.51 -13.81
N ILE A 15 5.31 -3.28 -12.73
CA ILE A 15 3.88 -3.51 -12.70
C ILE A 15 3.19 -2.16 -12.57
N THR A 16 2.37 -1.82 -13.56
CA THR A 16 1.72 -0.51 -13.57
C THR A 16 0.21 -0.58 -13.48
N LYS A 17 -0.35 -1.79 -13.38
CA LYS A 17 -1.80 -1.95 -13.37
C LYS A 17 -2.26 -2.65 -12.10
N ILE A 18 -3.36 -2.16 -11.56
CA ILE A 18 -3.96 -2.73 -10.34
C ILE A 18 -4.29 -4.21 -10.54
N LYS A 19 -4.84 -4.57 -11.70
CA LYS A 19 -5.24 -5.95 -11.94
C LYS A 19 -4.06 -6.90 -11.95
N ASP A 20 -2.90 -6.42 -12.37
CA ASP A 20 -1.70 -7.26 -12.39
C ASP A 20 -1.20 -7.54 -10.99
N VAL A 21 -1.26 -6.53 -10.11
CA VAL A 21 -0.90 -6.73 -8.71
C VAL A 21 -1.89 -7.69 -8.06
N ALA A 22 -3.17 -7.51 -8.34
CA ALA A 22 -4.21 -8.36 -7.78
C ALA A 22 -4.02 -9.82 -8.19
N ALA A 23 -3.72 -10.04 -9.45
CA ALA A 23 -3.49 -11.39 -9.96
C ALA A 23 -2.27 -12.03 -9.30
N LYS A 24 -1.18 -11.28 -9.17
CA LYS A 24 0.03 -11.79 -8.55
C LYS A 24 -0.18 -12.11 -7.08
N ALA A 25 -0.94 -11.28 -6.39
CA ALA A 25 -1.17 -11.44 -4.96
C ALA A 25 -2.32 -12.39 -4.63
N GLY A 26 -3.11 -12.76 -5.62
CA GLY A 26 -4.28 -13.58 -5.37
C GLY A 26 -5.38 -12.81 -4.66
N LEU A 27 -5.46 -11.52 -4.90
CA LEU A 27 -6.44 -10.64 -4.29
C LEU A 27 -7.41 -10.11 -5.33
N SER A 28 -8.54 -9.58 -4.86
CA SER A 28 -9.48 -8.95 -5.78
C SER A 28 -8.93 -7.59 -6.24
N ALA A 29 -9.29 -7.20 -7.44
CA ALA A 29 -8.90 -5.89 -7.96
C ALA A 29 -9.45 -4.77 -7.09
N LEU A 30 -10.62 -4.97 -6.51
CA LEU A 30 -11.23 -3.97 -5.65
C LEU A 30 -10.40 -3.75 -4.39
N ALA A 31 -9.92 -4.83 -3.78
CA ALA A 31 -9.08 -4.73 -2.59
C ALA A 31 -7.78 -4.00 -2.89
N VAL A 32 -7.14 -4.34 -4.01
CA VAL A 32 -5.89 -3.71 -4.40
C VAL A 32 -6.12 -2.24 -4.76
N SER A 33 -7.23 -1.95 -5.40
CA SER A 33 -7.58 -0.58 -5.78
C SER A 33 -7.68 0.33 -4.55
N GLY A 34 -8.29 -0.17 -3.48
CA GLY A 34 -8.40 0.61 -2.24
C GLY A 34 -7.05 0.98 -1.67
N ILE A 35 -6.11 0.04 -1.70
CA ILE A 35 -4.76 0.29 -1.21
C ILE A 35 -3.98 1.18 -2.18
N TRP A 36 -4.11 0.93 -3.46
CA TRP A 36 -3.41 1.68 -4.50
C TRP A 36 -3.74 3.16 -4.44
N ASN A 37 -5.00 3.48 -4.20
CA ASN A 37 -5.46 4.86 -4.18
C ASN A 37 -5.47 5.49 -2.80
N ASN A 38 -4.98 4.78 -1.81
CA ASN A 38 -5.00 5.24 -0.41
C ASN A 38 -6.42 5.52 0.08
N ALA A 39 -7.39 4.84 -0.48
CA ALA A 39 -8.78 4.99 -0.08
C ALA A 39 -9.14 4.05 1.07
N SER A 40 -8.34 3.02 1.28
CA SER A 40 -8.57 2.03 2.32
C SER A 40 -7.91 2.51 3.61
N LEU A 41 -8.67 2.52 4.68
CA LEU A 41 -8.15 2.90 5.99
C LEU A 41 -7.71 1.69 6.81
N ARG A 42 -7.93 0.51 6.29
CA ARG A 42 -7.63 -0.72 7.00
C ARG A 42 -7.04 -1.73 6.04
N VAL A 43 -6.10 -2.51 6.54
CA VAL A 43 -5.56 -3.62 5.79
C VAL A 43 -5.23 -4.70 6.80
N ASP A 44 -5.63 -5.94 6.52
CA ASP A 44 -5.30 -7.03 7.43
C ASP A 44 -3.94 -7.63 7.08
N LEU A 45 -3.39 -8.37 8.03
CA LEU A 45 -2.06 -8.93 7.86
C LEU A 45 -2.00 -9.94 6.71
N LYS A 46 -3.11 -10.61 6.46
CA LYS A 46 -3.18 -11.58 5.38
C LYS A 46 -3.02 -10.91 4.02
N THR A 47 -3.72 -9.81 3.82
CA THR A 47 -3.62 -9.04 2.59
C THR A 47 -2.22 -8.46 2.44
N LEU A 48 -1.68 -7.93 3.52
CA LEU A 48 -0.34 -7.36 3.53
C LEU A 48 0.70 -8.42 3.18
N ASN A 49 0.55 -9.61 3.77
CA ASN A 49 1.44 -10.71 3.49
C ASN A 49 1.39 -11.13 2.01
N ALA A 50 0.19 -11.15 1.44
CA ALA A 50 0.01 -11.50 0.04
C ALA A 50 0.70 -10.49 -0.88
N LEU A 51 0.59 -9.20 -0.56
CA LEU A 51 1.24 -8.16 -1.35
C LEU A 51 2.76 -8.26 -1.24
N CYS A 52 3.28 -8.53 -0.06
CA CYS A 52 4.72 -8.67 0.13
C CYS A 52 5.26 -9.87 -0.66
N ASN A 53 4.54 -10.97 -0.66
CA ASN A 53 4.94 -12.13 -1.43
C ASN A 53 4.89 -11.86 -2.93
N ALA A 54 3.86 -11.17 -3.38
CA ALA A 54 3.68 -10.90 -4.80
C ALA A 54 4.76 -9.97 -5.34
N LEU A 55 5.14 -8.98 -4.54
CA LEU A 55 6.11 -7.97 -4.96
C LEU A 55 7.50 -8.24 -4.41
N ASN A 56 7.66 -9.31 -3.65
CA ASN A 56 8.95 -9.69 -3.06
C ASN A 56 9.56 -8.53 -2.29
N CYS A 57 8.78 -8.00 -1.35
CA CYS A 57 9.20 -6.86 -0.55
C CYS A 57 8.74 -7.05 0.89
N THR A 58 9.13 -6.14 1.76
CA THR A 58 8.70 -6.15 3.16
C THR A 58 7.54 -5.20 3.34
N PRO A 59 6.77 -5.35 4.43
CA PRO A 59 5.68 -4.40 4.70
C PRO A 59 6.14 -2.95 4.77
N GLY A 60 7.35 -2.72 5.28
CA GLY A 60 7.89 -1.37 5.35
C GLY A 60 8.07 -0.72 3.99
N ASP A 61 8.23 -1.53 2.95
CA ASP A 61 8.38 -1.01 1.59
C ASP A 61 7.04 -0.55 1.00
N LEU A 62 5.93 -0.97 1.62
CA LEU A 62 4.60 -0.63 1.12
C LEU A 62 4.01 0.62 1.77
N PHE A 63 4.67 1.13 2.80
CA PHE A 63 4.18 2.29 3.55
C PHE A 63 5.20 3.39 3.56
N GLU A 64 4.70 4.60 3.69
CA GLU A 64 5.53 5.77 3.88
C GLU A 64 4.97 6.53 5.07
N TYR A 65 5.85 6.91 5.98
CA TYR A 65 5.46 7.71 7.13
C TYR A 65 6.02 9.11 6.99
N GLU A 66 5.14 10.05 7.14
CA GLU A 66 5.50 11.46 7.07
C GLU A 66 4.99 12.11 8.35
N PRO A 67 5.87 12.63 9.20
CA PRO A 67 5.41 13.26 10.44
C PRO A 67 4.44 14.40 10.13
N ASP A 68 3.39 14.48 10.91
CA ASP A 68 2.45 15.58 10.76
C ASP A 68 3.13 16.87 11.12
N PRO A 69 2.86 17.94 10.38
CA PRO A 69 3.45 19.22 10.73
C PRO A 69 2.95 19.69 12.09
N PRO A 70 3.80 20.35 12.88
CA PRO A 70 3.33 20.90 14.14
C PRO A 70 2.27 21.95 13.88
N LYS A 71 1.14 21.76 14.56
CA LYS A 71 0.08 22.73 14.38
C LYS A 71 0.04 23.58 15.58
N GLY A 72 0.06 24.58 15.48
CA GLY A 72 -0.05 25.30 16.70
C GLY A 72 -0.74 24.49 17.75
N LYS A 73 -0.71 23.54 17.56
CA LYS A 73 -0.95 22.81 18.04
C LYS A 73 -1.64 22.09 18.42
N LYS A 74 -1.94 21.86 18.44
CA LYS A 74 -2.63 21.11 18.43
C LYS A 74 -2.83 20.16 18.36
N LYS A 75 -2.77 19.88 18.49
CA LYS A 75 -2.97 19.05 18.27
C LYS A 75 -3.19 18.33 18.28
N SER A 76 -3.06 18.14 18.42
CA SER A 76 -3.07 17.47 18.13
C SER A 76 -3.09 17.08 17.96
#